data_a59f5c806e6bf00132d66a44f4adadcd
#
_entry.id   a59f5c806e6bf00132d66a44f4adadcd
#
_cell.length_a   1.000
_cell.length_b   1.000
_cell.length_c   1.000
_cell.angle_alpha   90.00
_cell.angle_beta   90.00
_cell.angle_gamma   90.00
#
_symmetry.space_group_name_H-M   'P 1'
#
loop_
_entity.id
_entity.type
_entity.pdbx_description
1 polymer ?
#
loop_
_entity_poly.entity_id
_entity_poly.type
_entity_poly.pdbx_seq_one_letter_code
_entity_poly.pdbx_strand_id
1 'polypeptide(L)'
;MKAVGRRTVVGSVAAACMLCGFLPRTTGAAPATLRIGYGGAAQEPLWLLIAKLGLGESYGKAYTLDAIKFQGSDKRAQAFEADAIDLAAGGANGVLFAAAEGVAAKIIASISRESSRGFSTTFYSKAQSAIRSVPDLKGKIVGINGFSTSGHLWLDAALGRHGLSDSDVKITPIPFSAMQEALAAGKIDVGEFPQPFAALLENEAPVARIFDAKYGLPFDEELDVLIGKDAFLKKNRAAVQALLEDLKDTMRFYLDKPREARQLLIDTRMVRVTPAVYLGMRDYYRDPTLRPDADALAKMQEFQVNAGFQKNSVDIRSIVDSSYLP
;
A
#
# COMPACT_ATOMS: atom_id res chain seq x y z
N MET A 1 63.58 85.26 -17.55
CA MET A 1 63.59 83.94 -16.80
C MET A 1 62.52 83.10 -17.43
N LYS A 2 62.90 81.96 -17.93
CA LYS A 2 62.19 81.08 -18.87
C LYS A 2 61.11 80.21 -18.13
N ALA A 3 59.86 80.25 -18.62
CA ALA A 3 58.80 79.34 -18.21
C ALA A 3 58.76 78.16 -19.17
N VAL A 4 58.80 76.95 -18.56
CA VAL A 4 58.76 75.68 -19.30
C VAL A 4 57.29 75.16 -19.30
N GLY A 5 56.75 75.03 -20.55
CA GLY A 5 55.40 74.45 -20.71
C GLY A 5 55.35 72.92 -20.53
N ARG A 6 54.33 72.46 -19.83
CA ARG A 6 53.97 71.05 -19.74
C ARG A 6 52.90 70.71 -20.77
N ARG A 7 53.23 69.80 -21.68
CA ARG A 7 52.27 69.14 -22.57
C ARG A 7 51.51 68.04 -21.85
N THR A 8 50.23 68.17 -21.85
CA THR A 8 49.32 67.15 -21.34
C THR A 8 49.00 66.17 -22.49
N VAL A 9 49.36 64.91 -22.31
CA VAL A 9 48.99 63.81 -23.22
C VAL A 9 47.66 63.23 -22.67
N VAL A 10 46.57 63.34 -23.45
CA VAL A 10 45.29 62.75 -23.20
C VAL A 10 45.32 61.30 -23.77
N GLY A 11 45.45 60.31 -22.87
CA GLY A 11 45.35 58.93 -23.26
C GLY A 11 43.89 58.49 -23.17
N SER A 12 43.28 58.12 -24.31
CA SER A 12 41.93 57.48 -24.35
C SER A 12 42.00 56.06 -23.85
N VAL A 13 41.35 55.78 -22.71
CA VAL A 13 41.14 54.44 -22.23
C VAL A 13 39.81 53.94 -22.80
N ALA A 14 39.87 52.98 -23.75
CA ALA A 14 38.71 52.26 -24.25
C ALA A 14 38.23 51.29 -23.18
N ALA A 15 37.05 51.55 -22.57
CA ALA A 15 36.37 50.65 -21.68
C ALA A 15 35.72 49.51 -22.48
N ALA A 16 36.30 48.32 -22.42
CA ALA A 16 35.67 47.09 -22.89
C ALA A 16 34.60 46.66 -21.90
N CYS A 17 33.33 46.93 -22.21
CA CYS A 17 32.19 46.34 -21.48
C CYS A 17 32.13 44.84 -21.77
N MET A 18 32.63 44.01 -20.84
CA MET A 18 32.29 42.60 -20.79
C MET A 18 30.82 42.46 -20.40
N LEU A 19 29.93 42.22 -21.35
CA LEU A 19 28.59 41.68 -21.11
C LEU A 19 28.74 40.25 -20.58
N CYS A 20 28.86 40.07 -19.25
CA CYS A 20 28.58 38.81 -18.60
C CYS A 20 27.09 38.52 -18.79
N GLY A 21 26.76 37.72 -19.81
CA GLY A 21 25.42 37.15 -19.96
C GLY A 21 25.05 36.35 -18.73
N PHE A 22 24.20 36.92 -17.87
CA PHE A 22 23.46 36.18 -16.85
C PHE A 22 22.48 35.27 -17.60
N LEU A 23 22.89 34.02 -17.89
CA LEU A 23 21.95 32.97 -18.21
C LEU A 23 21.09 32.80 -16.95
N PRO A 24 19.76 32.93 -17.03
CA PRO A 24 18.91 32.62 -15.91
C PRO A 24 19.14 31.16 -15.59
N ARG A 25 19.72 30.86 -14.41
CA ARG A 25 19.64 29.54 -13.82
C ARG A 25 18.16 29.29 -13.64
N THR A 26 17.60 28.36 -14.41
CA THR A 26 16.31 27.76 -14.12
C THR A 26 16.45 27.11 -12.76
N THR A 27 16.09 27.81 -11.71
CA THR A 27 15.89 27.21 -10.40
C THR A 27 14.72 26.26 -10.58
N GLY A 28 15.01 24.98 -10.83
CA GLY A 28 13.99 23.95 -10.78
C GLY A 28 13.22 24.08 -9.46
N ALA A 29 11.90 24.05 -9.51
CA ALA A 29 11.08 24.06 -8.28
C ALA A 29 11.61 22.95 -7.36
N ALA A 30 11.66 23.23 -6.05
CA ALA A 30 12.01 22.21 -5.06
C ALA A 30 11.08 21.01 -5.18
N PRO A 31 11.60 19.77 -5.02
CA PRO A 31 10.77 18.57 -5.11
C PRO A 31 9.62 18.63 -4.11
N ALA A 32 8.43 18.18 -4.54
CA ALA A 32 7.27 18.14 -3.68
C ALA A 32 7.44 17.05 -2.62
N THR A 33 7.17 17.35 -1.35
CA THR A 33 7.13 16.32 -0.30
C THR A 33 5.77 15.63 -0.31
N LEU A 34 5.77 14.30 -0.50
CA LEU A 34 4.59 13.44 -0.48
C LEU A 34 4.56 12.67 0.83
N ARG A 35 3.59 12.97 1.71
CA ARG A 35 3.40 12.26 2.98
C ARG A 35 2.58 11.00 2.69
N ILE A 36 3.19 9.81 2.88
CA ILE A 36 2.57 8.53 2.54
C ILE A 36 2.43 7.64 3.76
N GLY A 37 1.20 7.16 4.02
CA GLY A 37 0.94 6.14 5.03
C GLY A 37 0.93 4.74 4.42
N TYR A 38 1.62 3.79 5.08
CA TYR A 38 1.67 2.41 4.63
C TYR A 38 1.49 1.39 5.76
N GLY A 39 1.20 0.14 5.41
CA GLY A 39 0.93 -0.97 6.33
C GLY A 39 2.06 -1.99 6.41
N GLY A 40 1.77 -3.12 7.06
CA GLY A 40 2.71 -4.21 7.34
C GLY A 40 2.49 -5.50 6.56
N ALA A 41 1.57 -5.54 5.58
CA ALA A 41 1.28 -6.73 4.77
C ALA A 41 1.00 -6.37 3.32
N ALA A 42 1.32 -7.24 2.39
CA ALA A 42 0.96 -7.21 0.97
C ALA A 42 1.41 -5.98 0.15
N GLN A 43 2.36 -5.15 0.65
CA GLN A 43 2.79 -3.90 0.04
C GLN A 43 4.28 -3.89 -0.35
N GLU A 44 4.89 -5.04 -0.60
CA GLU A 44 6.34 -5.22 -0.77
C GLU A 44 6.98 -4.29 -1.81
N PRO A 45 6.40 -4.05 -3.02
CA PRO A 45 6.98 -3.10 -3.97
C PRO A 45 7.02 -1.66 -3.44
N LEU A 46 5.98 -1.24 -2.70
CA LEU A 46 5.96 0.07 -2.05
C LEU A 46 7.00 0.15 -0.92
N TRP A 47 7.13 -0.91 -0.10
CA TRP A 47 8.17 -0.94 0.93
C TRP A 47 9.57 -0.89 0.33
N LEU A 48 9.79 -1.58 -0.79
CA LEU A 48 11.07 -1.57 -1.49
C LEU A 48 11.40 -0.17 -2.02
N LEU A 49 10.44 0.53 -2.62
CA LEU A 49 10.60 1.91 -3.04
C LEU A 49 10.96 2.82 -1.85
N ILE A 50 10.25 2.70 -0.72
CA ILE A 50 10.51 3.48 0.51
C ILE A 50 11.88 3.17 1.08
N ALA A 51 12.28 1.88 1.11
CA ALA A 51 13.55 1.44 1.69
C ALA A 51 14.77 1.78 0.83
N LYS A 52 14.58 1.85 -0.48
CA LYS A 52 15.62 2.06 -1.50
C LYS A 52 15.20 3.18 -2.46
N LEU A 53 15.06 4.38 -1.90
CA LEU A 53 14.65 5.57 -2.66
C LEU A 53 15.51 5.87 -3.90
N GLY A 54 16.72 5.30 -3.99
CA GLY A 54 17.57 5.39 -5.18
C GLY A 54 17.28 4.36 -6.28
N LEU A 55 16.27 3.48 -6.14
CA LEU A 55 15.82 2.63 -7.24
C LEU A 55 15.01 3.42 -8.28
N GLY A 56 14.34 4.51 -7.85
CA GLY A 56 13.63 5.41 -8.73
C GLY A 56 14.52 6.56 -9.20
N GLU A 57 14.37 6.99 -10.43
CA GLU A 57 15.13 8.08 -11.00
C GLU A 57 14.60 9.48 -10.61
N SER A 58 13.36 9.55 -10.14
CA SER A 58 12.62 10.79 -9.87
C SER A 58 12.72 11.27 -8.44
N TYR A 59 13.08 10.38 -7.49
CA TYR A 59 13.26 10.73 -6.09
C TYR A 59 14.35 11.79 -5.90
N GLY A 60 14.06 12.81 -5.07
CA GLY A 60 14.94 13.96 -4.83
C GLY A 60 14.97 15.00 -5.94
N LYS A 61 14.34 14.72 -7.10
CA LYS A 61 14.23 15.64 -8.25
C LYS A 61 12.79 16.16 -8.41
N ALA A 62 11.83 15.25 -8.58
CA ALA A 62 10.41 15.58 -8.75
C ALA A 62 9.64 15.52 -7.43
N TYR A 63 10.00 14.59 -6.56
CA TYR A 63 9.36 14.39 -5.25
C TYR A 63 10.36 13.94 -4.19
N THR A 64 9.95 14.08 -2.91
CA THR A 64 10.52 13.43 -1.74
C THR A 64 9.42 12.69 -0.99
N LEU A 65 9.77 11.66 -0.20
CA LEU A 65 8.81 10.91 0.59
C LEU A 65 8.98 11.17 2.09
N ASP A 66 7.86 11.45 2.75
CA ASP A 66 7.71 11.32 4.20
C ASP A 66 6.81 10.10 4.46
N ALA A 67 7.43 8.94 4.73
CA ALA A 67 6.76 7.66 4.78
C ALA A 67 6.51 7.22 6.22
N ILE A 68 5.24 7.06 6.60
CA ILE A 68 4.79 6.72 7.96
C ILE A 68 4.18 5.31 7.97
N LYS A 69 4.76 4.41 8.78
CA LYS A 69 4.23 3.06 9.00
C LYS A 69 3.14 3.05 10.07
N PHE A 70 1.98 2.51 9.72
CA PHE A 70 0.85 2.33 10.63
C PHE A 70 0.71 0.86 11.03
N GLN A 71 0.35 0.61 12.30
CA GLN A 71 0.13 -0.74 12.83
C GLN A 71 -1.30 -1.27 12.58
N GLY A 72 -2.22 -0.42 12.12
CA GLY A 72 -3.61 -0.77 11.83
C GLY A 72 -4.18 0.09 10.72
N SER A 73 -5.20 -0.42 10.02
CA SER A 73 -5.85 0.26 8.91
C SER A 73 -6.65 1.48 9.36
N ASP A 74 -7.32 1.38 10.50
CA ASP A 74 -8.12 2.44 11.11
C ASP A 74 -7.29 3.67 11.49
N LYS A 75 -6.12 3.51 12.11
CA LYS A 75 -5.22 4.63 12.41
C LYS A 75 -4.70 5.32 11.15
N ARG A 76 -4.44 4.54 10.09
CA ARG A 76 -4.02 5.08 8.80
C ARG A 76 -5.16 5.83 8.11
N ALA A 77 -6.38 5.32 8.15
CA ALA A 77 -7.57 6.00 7.64
C ALA A 77 -7.82 7.32 8.37
N GLN A 78 -7.79 7.33 9.71
CA GLN A 78 -7.90 8.54 10.52
C GLN A 78 -6.83 9.59 10.18
N ALA A 79 -5.57 9.16 10.00
CA ALA A 79 -4.48 10.07 9.61
C ALA A 79 -4.70 10.64 8.21
N PHE A 80 -5.24 9.85 7.27
CA PHE A 80 -5.59 10.29 5.92
C PHE A 80 -6.75 11.30 5.97
N GLU A 81 -7.81 11.02 6.69
CA GLU A 81 -8.95 11.94 6.85
C GLU A 81 -8.55 13.26 7.50
N ALA A 82 -7.68 13.20 8.52
CA ALA A 82 -7.18 14.37 9.27
C ALA A 82 -6.09 15.18 8.55
N ASP A 83 -5.81 14.92 7.26
CA ASP A 83 -4.75 15.57 6.49
C ASP A 83 -3.31 15.39 7.06
N ALA A 84 -3.10 14.39 7.92
CA ALA A 84 -1.76 14.06 8.43
C ALA A 84 -0.89 13.37 7.37
N ILE A 85 -1.51 12.67 6.43
CA ILE A 85 -0.88 12.08 5.24
C ILE A 85 -1.67 12.44 3.99
N ASP A 86 -0.98 12.50 2.84
CA ASP A 86 -1.55 12.91 1.54
C ASP A 86 -1.94 11.72 0.68
N LEU A 87 -1.16 10.64 0.82
CA LEU A 87 -1.34 9.36 0.14
C LEU A 87 -1.45 8.24 1.18
N ALA A 88 -2.21 7.20 0.89
CA ALA A 88 -2.28 6.03 1.75
C ALA A 88 -2.30 4.75 0.91
N ALA A 89 -1.49 3.76 1.31
CA ALA A 89 -1.59 2.40 0.80
C ALA A 89 -2.44 1.58 1.76
N GLY A 90 -3.48 0.88 1.27
CA GLY A 90 -4.36 0.11 2.13
C GLY A 90 -5.40 -0.70 1.41
N GLY A 91 -6.18 -1.46 2.19
CA GLY A 91 -7.18 -2.37 1.68
C GLY A 91 -8.26 -1.69 0.87
N ALA A 92 -8.51 -2.17 -0.35
CA ALA A 92 -9.49 -1.61 -1.27
C ALA A 92 -10.92 -1.64 -0.69
N ASN A 93 -11.26 -2.66 0.11
CA ASN A 93 -12.54 -2.74 0.79
C ASN A 93 -12.80 -1.53 1.69
N GLY A 94 -11.80 -1.13 2.50
CA GLY A 94 -11.90 0.06 3.35
C GLY A 94 -12.05 1.36 2.55
N VAL A 95 -11.44 1.43 1.36
CA VAL A 95 -11.58 2.58 0.45
C VAL A 95 -12.99 2.67 -0.11
N LEU A 96 -13.61 1.54 -0.49
CA LEU A 96 -15.01 1.50 -0.94
C LEU A 96 -15.97 1.95 0.17
N PHE A 97 -15.78 1.50 1.42
CA PHE A 97 -16.55 1.98 2.56
C PHE A 97 -16.41 3.49 2.77
N ALA A 98 -15.17 3.99 2.81
CA ALA A 98 -14.91 5.41 3.00
C ALA A 98 -15.53 6.27 1.89
N ALA A 99 -15.47 5.81 0.64
CA ALA A 99 -16.09 6.48 -0.49
C ALA A 99 -17.62 6.52 -0.37
N ALA A 100 -18.26 5.43 0.10
CA ALA A 100 -19.70 5.38 0.35
C ALA A 100 -20.17 6.35 1.46
N GLU A 101 -19.28 6.65 2.41
CA GLU A 101 -19.49 7.66 3.46
C GLU A 101 -19.05 9.07 3.02
N GLY A 102 -18.69 9.27 1.75
CA GLY A 102 -18.40 10.58 1.16
C GLY A 102 -16.94 11.05 1.29
N VAL A 103 -16.02 10.17 1.68
CA VAL A 103 -14.58 10.53 1.71
C VAL A 103 -14.07 10.73 0.27
N ALA A 104 -13.60 11.94 -0.03
CA ALA A 104 -13.12 12.34 -1.36
C ALA A 104 -11.68 11.83 -1.60
N ALA A 105 -11.54 10.56 -1.96
CA ALA A 105 -10.28 9.93 -2.32
C ALA A 105 -10.36 9.28 -3.69
N LYS A 106 -9.20 9.16 -4.37
CA LYS A 106 -9.05 8.46 -5.65
C LYS A 106 -8.11 7.29 -5.47
N ILE A 107 -8.47 6.12 -6.02
CA ILE A 107 -7.57 5.00 -6.21
C ILE A 107 -6.72 5.29 -7.45
N ILE A 108 -5.41 5.40 -7.27
CA ILE A 108 -4.46 5.80 -8.33
C ILE A 108 -3.53 4.66 -8.75
N ALA A 109 -3.40 3.60 -7.94
CA ALA A 109 -2.61 2.42 -8.31
C ALA A 109 -3.09 1.17 -7.56
N SER A 110 -2.94 -0.01 -8.20
CA SER A 110 -3.04 -1.33 -7.59
C SER A 110 -1.67 -1.76 -7.07
N ILE A 111 -1.61 -2.27 -5.84
CA ILE A 111 -0.36 -2.78 -5.23
C ILE A 111 -0.35 -4.30 -5.20
N SER A 112 -1.47 -4.92 -4.82
CA SER A 112 -1.62 -6.37 -4.74
C SER A 112 -3.08 -6.80 -4.88
N ARG A 113 -3.28 -8.07 -5.29
CA ARG A 113 -4.61 -8.66 -5.46
C ARG A 113 -4.72 -10.01 -4.79
N GLU A 114 -5.87 -10.28 -4.22
CA GLU A 114 -6.32 -11.62 -3.90
C GLU A 114 -6.73 -12.32 -5.20
N SER A 115 -5.99 -13.35 -5.59
CA SER A 115 -6.20 -14.05 -6.85
C SER A 115 -5.76 -15.50 -6.77
N SER A 116 -6.42 -16.38 -7.50
CA SER A 116 -5.99 -17.78 -7.68
C SER A 116 -4.61 -17.91 -8.32
N ARG A 117 -4.11 -16.86 -8.98
CA ARG A 117 -2.78 -16.79 -9.57
C ARG A 117 -1.65 -16.60 -8.55
N GLY A 118 -1.96 -16.18 -7.32
CA GLY A 118 -1.00 -15.89 -6.25
C GLY A 118 -1.35 -16.58 -4.93
N PHE A 119 -0.74 -16.09 -3.85
CA PHE A 119 -1.13 -16.43 -2.50
C PHE A 119 -2.53 -15.87 -2.23
N SER A 120 -3.30 -16.57 -1.40
CA SER A 120 -4.57 -16.07 -0.89
C SER A 120 -4.49 -16.03 0.64
N THR A 121 -4.88 -14.90 1.24
CA THR A 121 -4.93 -14.72 2.70
C THR A 121 -5.74 -15.83 3.33
N THR A 122 -5.16 -16.48 4.33
CA THR A 122 -5.68 -17.73 4.86
C THR A 122 -5.97 -17.62 6.37
N PHE A 123 -7.03 -18.25 6.79
CA PHE A 123 -7.42 -18.42 8.19
C PHE A 123 -6.91 -19.77 8.72
N TYR A 124 -6.16 -19.72 9.82
CA TYR A 124 -5.52 -20.90 10.42
C TYR A 124 -5.99 -21.12 11.85
N SER A 125 -6.14 -22.39 12.22
CA SER A 125 -6.20 -22.87 13.61
C SER A 125 -4.93 -23.60 13.98
N LYS A 126 -4.74 -23.91 15.27
CA LYS A 126 -3.70 -24.86 15.70
C LYS A 126 -4.02 -26.27 15.16
N ALA A 127 -3.01 -27.01 14.69
CA ALA A 127 -3.21 -28.36 14.11
C ALA A 127 -3.88 -29.35 15.08
N GLN A 128 -3.64 -29.19 16.39
CA GLN A 128 -4.25 -30.04 17.43
C GLN A 128 -5.67 -29.62 17.85
N SER A 129 -6.18 -28.47 17.36
CA SER A 129 -7.57 -28.06 17.63
C SER A 129 -8.55 -29.01 16.95
N ALA A 130 -9.81 -29.03 17.38
CA ALA A 130 -10.86 -29.76 16.69
C ALA A 130 -11.43 -29.05 15.45
N ILE A 131 -11.00 -27.81 15.20
CA ILE A 131 -11.50 -26.97 14.09
C ILE A 131 -10.83 -27.43 12.80
N ARG A 132 -11.63 -27.81 11.78
CA ARG A 132 -11.17 -28.28 10.48
C ARG A 132 -11.84 -27.57 9.30
N SER A 133 -12.98 -26.91 9.55
CA SER A 133 -13.82 -26.32 8.52
C SER A 133 -14.58 -25.11 9.07
N VAL A 134 -15.21 -24.34 8.19
CA VAL A 134 -15.99 -23.15 8.56
C VAL A 134 -17.15 -23.48 9.53
N PRO A 135 -17.92 -24.55 9.38
CA PRO A 135 -18.94 -24.91 10.37
C PRO A 135 -18.44 -25.06 11.80
N ASP A 136 -17.18 -25.48 11.99
CA ASP A 136 -16.58 -25.65 13.33
C ASP A 136 -16.28 -24.32 14.02
N LEU A 137 -16.42 -23.18 13.31
CA LEU A 137 -16.21 -21.84 13.86
C LEU A 137 -17.33 -21.41 14.81
N LYS A 138 -18.49 -22.08 14.80
CA LYS A 138 -19.59 -21.71 15.68
C LYS A 138 -19.16 -21.69 17.16
N GLY A 139 -19.38 -20.55 17.83
CA GLY A 139 -18.98 -20.31 19.23
C GLY A 139 -17.47 -20.08 19.42
N LYS A 140 -16.66 -20.01 18.37
CA LYS A 140 -15.20 -19.82 18.44
C LYS A 140 -14.79 -18.36 18.40
N ILE A 141 -13.58 -18.09 18.86
CA ILE A 141 -12.96 -16.75 18.81
C ILE A 141 -12.13 -16.66 17.54
N VAL A 142 -12.52 -15.76 16.63
CA VAL A 142 -11.83 -15.53 15.36
C VAL A 142 -11.10 -14.19 15.39
N GLY A 143 -9.79 -14.22 15.22
CA GLY A 143 -8.95 -13.03 15.11
C GLY A 143 -8.91 -12.51 13.67
N ILE A 144 -9.23 -11.23 13.49
CA ILE A 144 -9.09 -10.51 12.23
C ILE A 144 -8.31 -9.20 12.46
N ASN A 145 -7.80 -8.56 11.39
CA ASN A 145 -7.04 -7.31 11.54
C ASN A 145 -7.91 -6.13 12.03
N GLY A 146 -9.21 -6.14 11.74
CA GLY A 146 -10.15 -5.10 12.15
C GLY A 146 -11.53 -5.29 11.52
N PHE A 147 -12.53 -4.61 12.07
CA PHE A 147 -13.87 -4.56 11.48
C PHE A 147 -13.86 -3.75 10.17
N SER A 148 -14.78 -4.07 9.27
CA SER A 148 -14.89 -3.43 7.94
C SER A 148 -13.60 -3.55 7.10
N THR A 149 -12.78 -4.56 7.37
CA THR A 149 -11.59 -4.92 6.56
C THR A 149 -11.91 -6.07 5.62
N SER A 150 -10.97 -6.38 4.70
CA SER A 150 -11.07 -7.54 3.82
C SER A 150 -11.22 -8.84 4.61
N GLY A 151 -10.46 -9.01 5.70
CA GLY A 151 -10.55 -10.20 6.56
C GLY A 151 -11.92 -10.38 7.20
N HIS A 152 -12.57 -9.29 7.61
CA HIS A 152 -13.95 -9.36 8.12
C HIS A 152 -14.93 -9.81 7.03
N LEU A 153 -14.80 -9.23 5.83
CA LEU A 153 -15.64 -9.57 4.68
C LEU A 153 -15.49 -11.03 4.25
N TRP A 154 -14.25 -11.56 4.22
CA TRP A 154 -14.00 -12.97 3.87
C TRP A 154 -14.55 -13.92 4.92
N LEU A 155 -14.45 -13.55 6.21
CA LEU A 155 -15.04 -14.33 7.31
C LEU A 155 -16.57 -14.40 7.18
N ASP A 156 -17.23 -13.26 7.02
CA ASP A 156 -18.68 -13.19 6.85
C ASP A 156 -19.14 -14.00 5.62
N ALA A 157 -18.46 -13.81 4.47
CA ALA A 157 -18.73 -14.57 3.26
C ALA A 157 -18.58 -16.09 3.47
N ALA A 158 -17.54 -16.52 4.18
CA ALA A 158 -17.31 -17.92 4.49
C ALA A 158 -18.39 -18.48 5.41
N LEU A 159 -18.75 -17.76 6.47
CA LEU A 159 -19.82 -18.12 7.41
C LEU A 159 -21.17 -18.24 6.70
N GLY A 160 -21.51 -17.25 5.86
CA GLY A 160 -22.79 -17.20 5.14
C GLY A 160 -23.01 -18.41 4.21
N ARG A 161 -21.95 -18.99 3.63
CA ARG A 161 -22.03 -20.23 2.83
C ARG A 161 -22.53 -21.44 3.63
N HIS A 162 -22.47 -21.36 4.94
CA HIS A 162 -22.91 -22.43 5.87
C HIS A 162 -24.10 -22.02 6.73
N GLY A 163 -24.78 -20.91 6.39
CA GLY A 163 -25.91 -20.40 7.16
C GLY A 163 -25.54 -19.88 8.54
N LEU A 164 -24.25 -19.55 8.72
CA LEU A 164 -23.73 -18.87 9.91
C LEU A 164 -23.57 -17.37 9.64
N SER A 165 -23.41 -16.60 10.70
CA SER A 165 -23.20 -15.15 10.66
C SER A 165 -22.17 -14.72 11.69
N ASP A 166 -21.80 -13.44 11.72
CA ASP A 166 -20.93 -12.83 12.73
C ASP A 166 -21.42 -13.09 14.16
N SER A 167 -22.74 -13.20 14.38
CA SER A 167 -23.32 -13.51 15.70
C SER A 167 -23.06 -14.94 16.17
N ASP A 168 -22.67 -15.84 15.29
CA ASP A 168 -22.32 -17.24 15.62
C ASP A 168 -20.86 -17.41 16.06
N VAL A 169 -20.03 -16.37 15.93
CA VAL A 169 -18.61 -16.37 16.30
C VAL A 169 -18.27 -15.16 17.18
N LYS A 170 -17.15 -15.21 17.89
CA LYS A 170 -16.63 -14.05 18.63
C LYS A 170 -15.49 -13.43 17.84
N ILE A 171 -15.75 -12.34 17.14
CA ILE A 171 -14.72 -11.63 16.35
C ILE A 171 -13.87 -10.77 17.29
N THR A 172 -12.54 -10.86 17.13
CA THR A 172 -11.58 -10.09 17.93
C THR A 172 -10.57 -9.41 17.02
N PRO A 173 -10.54 -8.07 16.98
CA PRO A 173 -9.55 -7.31 16.23
C PRO A 173 -8.14 -7.47 16.84
N ILE A 174 -7.18 -7.92 16.05
CA ILE A 174 -5.79 -8.15 16.47
C ILE A 174 -4.85 -7.72 15.32
N PRO A 175 -3.84 -6.88 15.57
CA PRO A 175 -2.82 -6.57 14.57
C PRO A 175 -2.13 -7.85 14.06
N PHE A 176 -1.82 -7.93 12.77
CA PHE A 176 -1.16 -9.11 12.19
C PHE A 176 0.14 -9.49 12.91
N SER A 177 0.90 -8.52 13.40
CA SER A 177 2.13 -8.76 14.16
C SER A 177 1.92 -9.45 15.51
N ALA A 178 0.69 -9.45 16.05
CA ALA A 178 0.33 -10.11 17.31
C ALA A 178 -0.55 -11.36 17.11
N MET A 179 -0.99 -11.63 15.88
CA MET A 179 -1.96 -12.68 15.56
C MET A 179 -1.42 -14.07 15.88
N GLN A 180 -0.17 -14.36 15.55
CA GLN A 180 0.47 -15.64 15.81
C GLN A 180 0.59 -15.92 17.32
N GLU A 181 1.02 -14.91 18.10
CA GLU A 181 1.11 -15.04 19.55
C GLU A 181 -0.28 -15.27 20.18
N ALA A 182 -1.29 -14.54 19.71
CA ALA A 182 -2.67 -14.71 20.20
C ALA A 182 -3.21 -16.11 19.91
N LEU A 183 -2.94 -16.67 18.71
CA LEU A 183 -3.30 -18.04 18.35
C LEU A 183 -2.55 -19.06 19.21
N ALA A 184 -1.24 -18.90 19.39
CA ALA A 184 -0.42 -19.80 20.20
C ALA A 184 -0.87 -19.81 21.66
N ALA A 185 -1.16 -18.64 22.24
CA ALA A 185 -1.64 -18.49 23.61
C ALA A 185 -3.11 -18.93 23.81
N GLY A 186 -3.84 -19.28 22.76
CA GLY A 186 -5.26 -19.65 22.84
C GLY A 186 -6.19 -18.48 23.16
N LYS A 187 -5.75 -17.23 22.93
CA LYS A 187 -6.60 -16.04 23.02
C LYS A 187 -7.60 -15.97 21.87
N ILE A 188 -7.27 -16.63 20.75
CA ILE A 188 -8.14 -16.88 19.60
C ILE A 188 -8.02 -18.34 19.20
N ASP A 189 -9.09 -18.87 18.61
CA ASP A 189 -9.16 -20.24 18.10
C ASP A 189 -8.70 -20.33 16.64
N VAL A 190 -8.99 -19.28 15.85
CA VAL A 190 -8.63 -19.12 14.44
C VAL A 190 -8.16 -17.69 14.20
N GLY A 191 -7.18 -17.50 13.36
CA GLY A 191 -6.66 -16.18 13.01
C GLY A 191 -6.48 -15.99 11.50
N GLU A 192 -6.60 -14.73 11.05
CA GLU A 192 -6.33 -14.27 9.69
C GLU A 192 -4.82 -14.03 9.50
N PHE A 193 -4.24 -14.65 8.47
CA PHE A 193 -2.80 -14.50 8.19
C PHE A 193 -2.55 -14.15 6.72
N PRO A 194 -2.24 -12.88 6.42
CA PRO A 194 -1.67 -12.47 5.15
C PRO A 194 -0.17 -12.81 5.08
N GLN A 195 0.45 -12.67 3.90
CA GLN A 195 1.91 -12.68 3.78
C GLN A 195 2.52 -11.39 4.35
N PRO A 196 3.69 -11.48 5.01
CA PRO A 196 4.53 -12.68 5.23
C PRO A 196 4.17 -13.50 6.48
N PHE A 197 3.14 -13.14 7.22
CA PHE A 197 2.77 -13.77 8.50
C PHE A 197 2.31 -15.22 8.34
N ALA A 198 1.64 -15.56 7.23
CA ALA A 198 1.25 -16.94 6.93
C ALA A 198 2.46 -17.85 6.76
N ALA A 199 3.46 -17.42 5.97
CA ALA A 199 4.67 -18.20 5.76
C ALA A 199 5.49 -18.38 7.06
N LEU A 200 5.52 -17.36 7.92
CA LEU A 200 6.18 -17.45 9.22
C LEU A 200 5.46 -18.46 10.12
N LEU A 201 4.13 -18.36 10.23
CA LEU A 201 3.30 -19.26 11.02
C LEU A 201 3.47 -20.72 10.58
N GLU A 202 3.36 -21.00 9.27
CA GLU A 202 3.50 -22.35 8.70
C GLU A 202 4.90 -22.95 8.94
N ASN A 203 5.95 -22.11 9.03
CA ASN A 203 7.31 -22.55 9.32
C ASN A 203 7.54 -22.82 10.83
N GLU A 204 6.88 -22.08 11.72
CA GLU A 204 7.18 -22.08 13.14
C GLU A 204 6.24 -22.96 13.96
N ALA A 205 5.05 -23.25 13.47
CA ALA A 205 4.04 -23.98 14.22
C ALA A 205 3.23 -24.96 13.34
N PRO A 206 2.85 -26.12 13.87
CA PRO A 206 1.89 -26.99 13.22
C PRO A 206 0.49 -26.34 13.25
N VAL A 207 -0.03 -25.98 12.07
CA VAL A 207 -1.34 -25.34 11.91
C VAL A 207 -2.21 -26.08 10.90
N ALA A 208 -3.52 -25.83 10.97
CA ALA A 208 -4.50 -26.30 10.01
C ALA A 208 -5.10 -25.11 9.27
N ARG A 209 -5.11 -25.16 7.93
CA ARG A 209 -5.81 -24.20 7.08
C ARG A 209 -7.30 -24.49 7.15
N ILE A 210 -8.11 -23.49 7.51
CA ILE A 210 -9.55 -23.63 7.64
C ILE A 210 -10.26 -23.16 6.37
N PHE A 211 -9.94 -21.98 5.90
CA PHE A 211 -10.39 -21.41 4.63
C PHE A 211 -9.44 -20.28 4.21
N ASP A 212 -9.58 -19.81 2.98
CA ASP A 212 -8.87 -18.64 2.46
C ASP A 212 -9.85 -17.61 1.87
N ALA A 213 -9.35 -16.45 1.48
CA ALA A 213 -10.14 -15.38 0.92
C ALA A 213 -11.00 -15.84 -0.28
N LYS A 214 -10.48 -16.75 -1.11
CA LYS A 214 -11.19 -17.28 -2.30
C LYS A 214 -12.31 -18.25 -1.95
N TYR A 215 -12.33 -18.75 -0.74
CA TYR A 215 -13.43 -19.64 -0.29
C TYR A 215 -14.77 -18.92 -0.25
N GLY A 216 -14.82 -17.70 0.31
CA GLY A 216 -16.04 -16.90 0.40
C GLY A 216 -16.31 -16.11 -0.90
N LEU A 217 -15.28 -15.51 -1.48
CA LEU A 217 -15.32 -14.63 -2.64
C LEU A 217 -14.53 -15.23 -3.81
N PRO A 218 -15.17 -16.06 -4.67
CA PRO A 218 -14.49 -16.82 -5.71
C PRO A 218 -14.14 -15.98 -6.97
N PHE A 219 -13.85 -14.70 -6.81
CA PHE A 219 -13.39 -13.79 -7.88
C PHE A 219 -12.12 -13.05 -7.45
N ASP A 220 -11.35 -12.54 -8.40
CA ASP A 220 -10.18 -11.73 -8.11
C ASP A 220 -10.59 -10.40 -7.48
N GLU A 221 -9.88 -9.97 -6.43
CA GLU A 221 -10.16 -8.75 -5.67
C GLU A 221 -8.92 -7.85 -5.68
N GLU A 222 -9.11 -6.54 -5.73
CA GLU A 222 -8.08 -5.60 -5.32
C GLU A 222 -7.84 -5.76 -3.81
N LEU A 223 -6.63 -6.13 -3.40
CA LEU A 223 -6.30 -6.29 -1.98
C LEU A 223 -5.79 -4.98 -1.41
N ASP A 224 -4.63 -4.52 -1.87
CA ASP A 224 -4.08 -3.24 -1.49
C ASP A 224 -3.96 -2.29 -2.68
N VAL A 225 -4.39 -1.07 -2.48
CA VAL A 225 -4.36 0.02 -3.46
C VAL A 225 -3.66 1.25 -2.87
N LEU A 226 -3.14 2.11 -3.74
CA LEU A 226 -2.66 3.44 -3.36
C LEU A 226 -3.76 4.45 -3.66
N ILE A 227 -4.11 5.24 -2.65
CA ILE A 227 -5.09 6.32 -2.74
C ILE A 227 -4.46 7.67 -2.46
N GLY A 228 -5.10 8.72 -2.99
CA GLY A 228 -4.77 10.11 -2.67
C GLY A 228 -6.00 10.99 -2.64
N LYS A 229 -5.92 12.11 -1.90
CA LYS A 229 -6.98 13.12 -1.89
C LYS A 229 -7.03 13.85 -3.23
N ASP A 230 -8.21 13.97 -3.82
CA ASP A 230 -8.39 14.55 -5.16
C ASP A 230 -7.74 15.94 -5.32
N ALA A 231 -7.92 16.82 -4.34
CA ALA A 231 -7.32 18.15 -4.35
C ALA A 231 -5.78 18.10 -4.29
N PHE A 232 -5.20 17.20 -3.47
CA PHE A 232 -3.76 17.02 -3.39
C PHE A 232 -3.18 16.47 -4.69
N LEU A 233 -3.83 15.45 -5.24
CA LEU A 233 -3.43 14.81 -6.50
C LEU A 233 -3.38 15.81 -7.66
N LYS A 234 -4.41 16.64 -7.81
CA LYS A 234 -4.48 17.69 -8.83
C LYS A 234 -3.38 18.73 -8.68
N LYS A 235 -3.13 19.19 -7.44
CA LYS A 235 -2.10 20.18 -7.12
C LYS A 235 -0.69 19.66 -7.37
N ASN A 236 -0.43 18.38 -7.11
CA ASN A 236 0.91 17.77 -7.16
C ASN A 236 1.04 16.74 -8.29
N ARG A 237 0.28 16.91 -9.39
CA ARG A 237 0.16 15.92 -10.46
C ARG A 237 1.50 15.38 -10.94
N ALA A 238 2.44 16.24 -11.29
CA ALA A 238 3.75 15.83 -11.82
C ALA A 238 4.56 14.99 -10.80
N ALA A 239 4.51 15.36 -9.51
CA ALA A 239 5.20 14.63 -8.45
C ALA A 239 4.56 13.25 -8.20
N VAL A 240 3.21 13.16 -8.25
CA VAL A 240 2.49 11.90 -8.12
C VAL A 240 2.75 10.97 -9.32
N GLN A 241 2.77 11.50 -10.54
CA GLN A 241 3.12 10.74 -11.74
C GLN A 241 4.54 10.18 -11.64
N ALA A 242 5.50 11.00 -11.22
CA ALA A 242 6.89 10.59 -11.00
C ALA A 242 7.02 9.50 -9.92
N LEU A 243 6.26 9.60 -8.81
CA LEU A 243 6.18 8.54 -7.80
C LEU A 243 5.64 7.23 -8.39
N LEU A 244 4.59 7.29 -9.21
CA LEU A 244 3.99 6.09 -9.80
C LEU A 244 4.87 5.47 -10.89
N GLU A 245 5.67 6.26 -11.60
CA GLU A 245 6.70 5.75 -12.51
C GLU A 245 7.77 4.96 -11.75
N ASP A 246 8.34 5.56 -10.70
CA ASP A 246 9.32 4.90 -9.83
C ASP A 246 8.72 3.65 -9.14
N LEU A 247 7.44 3.68 -8.73
CA LEU A 247 6.75 2.52 -8.16
C LEU A 247 6.55 1.41 -9.19
N LYS A 248 6.24 1.75 -10.44
CA LYS A 248 6.08 0.79 -11.54
C LYS A 248 7.40 0.08 -11.86
N ASP A 249 8.51 0.82 -11.90
CA ASP A 249 9.83 0.25 -12.12
C ASP A 249 10.26 -0.64 -10.95
N THR A 250 9.95 -0.21 -9.72
CA THR A 250 10.16 -1.02 -8.51
C THR A 250 9.29 -2.28 -8.52
N MET A 251 8.03 -2.20 -8.97
CA MET A 251 7.15 -3.35 -9.16
C MET A 251 7.75 -4.35 -10.17
N ARG A 252 8.23 -3.88 -11.32
CA ARG A 252 8.90 -4.72 -12.31
C ARG A 252 10.14 -5.41 -11.72
N PHE A 253 11.00 -4.64 -11.06
CA PHE A 253 12.18 -5.20 -10.40
C PHE A 253 11.79 -6.28 -9.39
N TYR A 254 10.75 -6.04 -8.58
CA TYR A 254 10.24 -7.00 -7.60
C TYR A 254 9.72 -8.29 -8.25
N LEU A 255 9.02 -8.18 -9.39
CA LEU A 255 8.48 -9.32 -10.12
C LEU A 255 9.54 -10.11 -10.89
N ASP A 256 10.50 -9.41 -11.52
CA ASP A 256 11.54 -10.02 -12.34
C ASP A 256 12.63 -10.67 -11.49
N LYS A 257 12.93 -10.10 -10.30
CA LYS A 257 13.99 -10.53 -9.39
C LYS A 257 13.50 -10.69 -7.95
N PRO A 258 12.50 -11.54 -7.69
CA PRO A 258 11.80 -11.58 -6.40
C PRO A 258 12.72 -11.92 -5.22
N ARG A 259 13.73 -12.77 -5.40
CA ARG A 259 14.68 -13.09 -4.32
C ARG A 259 15.59 -11.92 -3.99
N GLU A 260 16.10 -11.19 -5.00
CA GLU A 260 16.95 -10.02 -4.82
C GLU A 260 16.16 -8.88 -4.15
N ALA A 261 14.96 -8.60 -4.64
CA ALA A 261 14.06 -7.58 -4.09
C ALA A 261 13.68 -7.87 -2.63
N ARG A 262 13.35 -9.11 -2.30
CA ARG A 262 13.05 -9.53 -0.92
C ARG A 262 14.28 -9.48 -0.02
N GLN A 263 15.47 -9.82 -0.54
CA GLN A 263 16.71 -9.69 0.21
C GLN A 263 16.97 -8.23 0.59
N LEU A 264 16.73 -7.28 -0.32
CA LEU A 264 16.84 -5.84 0.00
C LEU A 264 15.87 -5.40 1.10
N LEU A 265 14.65 -5.96 1.14
CA LEU A 265 13.68 -5.67 2.22
C LEU A 265 14.16 -6.21 3.59
N ILE A 266 14.85 -7.34 3.61
CA ILE A 266 15.50 -7.88 4.82
C ILE A 266 16.67 -7.00 5.22
N ASP A 267 17.59 -6.69 4.31
CA ASP A 267 18.81 -5.93 4.56
C ASP A 267 18.52 -4.52 5.09
N THR A 268 17.43 -3.91 4.60
CA THR A 268 16.94 -2.60 5.05
C THR A 268 16.05 -2.67 6.29
N ARG A 269 15.80 -3.87 6.83
CA ARG A 269 14.93 -4.13 7.99
C ARG A 269 13.48 -3.66 7.83
N MET A 270 13.02 -3.50 6.60
CA MET A 270 11.61 -3.27 6.31
C MET A 270 10.76 -4.49 6.69
N VAL A 271 11.33 -5.68 6.51
CA VAL A 271 10.75 -6.97 6.90
C VAL A 271 11.67 -7.64 7.92
N ARG A 272 11.09 -8.14 9.01
CA ARG A 272 11.78 -8.84 10.10
C ARG A 272 11.25 -10.26 10.21
N VAL A 273 11.49 -11.06 9.18
CA VAL A 273 11.09 -12.47 9.09
C VAL A 273 12.36 -13.28 8.78
N THR A 274 12.39 -14.54 9.20
CA THR A 274 13.48 -15.47 8.88
C THR A 274 13.78 -15.47 7.38
N PRO A 275 15.00 -15.15 6.93
CA PRO A 275 15.29 -14.97 5.50
C PRO A 275 14.86 -16.14 4.63
N ALA A 276 15.14 -17.39 5.07
CA ALA A 276 14.79 -18.60 4.31
C ALA A 276 13.28 -18.68 4.04
N VAL A 277 12.45 -18.33 5.03
CA VAL A 277 10.98 -18.32 4.92
C VAL A 277 10.52 -17.22 3.96
N TYR A 278 10.98 -15.99 4.18
CA TYR A 278 10.55 -14.85 3.39
C TYR A 278 10.96 -14.93 1.92
N LEU A 279 12.20 -15.38 1.65
CA LEU A 279 12.69 -15.54 0.28
C LEU A 279 11.98 -16.65 -0.49
N GLY A 280 11.44 -17.65 0.20
CA GLY A 280 10.73 -18.80 -0.40
C GLY A 280 9.20 -18.66 -0.41
N MET A 281 8.62 -17.66 0.24
CA MET A 281 7.16 -17.54 0.36
C MET A 281 6.47 -17.37 -0.99
N ARG A 282 5.29 -17.98 -1.15
CA ARG A 282 4.38 -17.67 -2.27
C ARG A 282 3.83 -16.26 -2.09
N ASP A 283 3.86 -15.45 -3.15
CA ASP A 283 3.40 -14.07 -3.11
C ASP A 283 1.98 -13.89 -3.66
N TYR A 284 1.37 -12.73 -3.35
CA TYR A 284 0.15 -12.27 -4.00
C TYR A 284 0.36 -12.04 -5.50
N TYR A 285 -0.72 -12.08 -6.24
CA TYR A 285 -0.69 -11.57 -7.61
C TYR A 285 -0.54 -10.03 -7.59
N ARG A 286 0.31 -9.53 -8.49
CA ARG A 286 0.57 -8.11 -8.67
C ARG A 286 0.52 -7.78 -10.16
N ASP A 287 -0.18 -6.71 -10.49
CA ASP A 287 -0.25 -6.21 -11.86
C ASP A 287 0.99 -5.32 -12.14
N PRO A 288 1.85 -5.68 -13.10
CA PRO A 288 3.05 -4.91 -13.41
C PRO A 288 2.76 -3.50 -13.96
N THR A 289 1.53 -3.25 -14.38
CA THR A 289 1.08 -1.93 -14.86
C THR A 289 0.58 -1.01 -13.76
N LEU A 290 0.43 -1.52 -12.53
CA LEU A 290 -0.20 -0.87 -11.38
C LEU A 290 -1.66 -0.46 -11.62
N ARG A 291 -2.30 -0.89 -12.70
CA ARG A 291 -3.65 -0.46 -13.05
C ARG A 291 -4.68 -1.09 -12.12
N PRO A 292 -5.51 -0.29 -11.42
CA PRO A 292 -6.62 -0.81 -10.65
C PRO A 292 -7.65 -1.51 -11.55
N ASP A 293 -8.16 -2.64 -11.08
CA ASP A 293 -9.21 -3.40 -11.75
C ASP A 293 -10.59 -2.87 -11.33
N ALA A 294 -11.18 -2.02 -12.15
CA ALA A 294 -12.48 -1.41 -11.87
C ALA A 294 -13.62 -2.44 -11.82
N ASP A 295 -13.52 -3.51 -12.59
CA ASP A 295 -14.54 -4.58 -12.59
C ASP A 295 -14.46 -5.42 -11.31
N ALA A 296 -13.23 -5.69 -10.83
CA ALA A 296 -13.03 -6.31 -9.53
C ALA A 296 -13.58 -5.45 -8.40
N LEU A 297 -13.28 -4.14 -8.39
CA LEU A 297 -13.82 -3.19 -7.40
C LEU A 297 -15.34 -3.12 -7.43
N ALA A 298 -15.97 -3.16 -8.62
CA ALA A 298 -17.42 -3.18 -8.75
C ALA A 298 -18.03 -4.44 -8.13
N LYS A 299 -17.46 -5.62 -8.39
CA LYS A 299 -17.90 -6.89 -7.77
C LYS A 299 -17.71 -6.89 -6.24
N MET A 300 -16.58 -6.35 -5.77
CA MET A 300 -16.33 -6.19 -4.32
C MET A 300 -17.40 -5.32 -3.69
N GLN A 301 -17.73 -4.17 -4.29
CA GLN A 301 -18.80 -3.30 -3.81
C GLN A 301 -20.17 -3.97 -3.83
N GLU A 302 -20.52 -4.65 -4.92
CA GLU A 302 -21.78 -5.40 -5.03
C GLU A 302 -21.92 -6.41 -3.89
N PHE A 303 -20.84 -7.15 -3.60
CA PHE A 303 -20.83 -8.10 -2.49
C PHE A 303 -21.01 -7.39 -1.14
N GLN A 304 -20.30 -6.28 -0.88
CA GLN A 304 -20.40 -5.51 0.36
C GLN A 304 -21.81 -4.96 0.59
N VAL A 305 -22.47 -4.48 -0.46
CA VAL A 305 -23.86 -3.99 -0.39
C VAL A 305 -24.83 -5.14 -0.10
N ASN A 306 -24.69 -6.26 -0.81
CA ASN A 306 -25.56 -7.42 -0.64
C ASN A 306 -25.41 -8.08 0.73
N ALA A 307 -24.21 -8.08 1.29
CA ALA A 307 -23.91 -8.60 2.64
C ALA A 307 -24.25 -7.60 3.75
N GLY A 308 -24.69 -6.38 3.42
CA GLY A 308 -25.06 -5.35 4.41
C GLY A 308 -23.89 -4.62 5.05
N PHE A 309 -22.65 -4.84 4.58
CA PHE A 309 -21.47 -4.12 5.03
C PHE A 309 -21.47 -2.65 4.56
N GLN A 310 -22.02 -2.40 3.39
CA GLN A 310 -22.09 -1.07 2.78
C GLN A 310 -23.56 -0.73 2.46
N LYS A 311 -24.01 0.46 2.87
CA LYS A 311 -25.40 0.91 2.67
C LYS A 311 -25.64 1.43 1.25
N ASN A 312 -24.68 2.21 0.74
CA ASN A 312 -24.79 2.89 -0.54
C ASN A 312 -23.68 2.46 -1.48
N SER A 313 -23.99 2.27 -2.75
CA SER A 313 -22.98 2.09 -3.78
C SER A 313 -22.47 3.44 -4.27
N VAL A 314 -21.20 3.47 -4.70
CA VAL A 314 -20.58 4.62 -5.37
C VAL A 314 -20.27 4.26 -6.82
N ASP A 315 -20.22 5.24 -7.70
CA ASP A 315 -19.71 5.01 -9.05
C ASP A 315 -18.19 4.73 -8.98
N ILE A 316 -17.81 3.49 -9.24
CA ILE A 316 -16.40 3.03 -9.21
C ILE A 316 -15.52 3.88 -10.14
N ARG A 317 -16.04 4.31 -11.30
CA ARG A 317 -15.30 5.16 -12.23
C ARG A 317 -15.01 6.54 -11.64
N SER A 318 -15.85 6.99 -10.71
CA SER A 318 -15.66 8.27 -10.03
C SER A 318 -14.55 8.23 -8.98
N ILE A 319 -14.22 7.07 -8.43
CA ILE A 319 -13.20 6.88 -7.39
C ILE A 319 -11.88 6.28 -7.91
N VAL A 320 -11.83 5.77 -9.14
CA VAL A 320 -10.61 5.28 -9.79
C VAL A 320 -10.08 6.33 -10.76
N ASP A 321 -8.82 6.72 -10.62
CA ASP A 321 -8.15 7.64 -11.53
C ASP A 321 -6.79 7.11 -12.00
N SER A 322 -6.82 6.36 -13.11
CA SER A 322 -5.60 5.83 -13.75
C SER A 322 -4.83 6.86 -14.58
N SER A 323 -5.27 8.12 -14.67
CA SER A 323 -4.59 9.17 -15.46
C SER A 323 -3.25 9.62 -14.86
N TYR A 324 -2.94 9.18 -13.65
CA TYR A 324 -1.65 9.39 -12.99
C TYR A 324 -0.63 8.28 -13.33
N LEU A 325 -1.06 7.12 -13.84
CA LEU A 325 -0.16 6.04 -14.24
C LEU A 325 0.61 6.38 -15.51
N PRO A 326 1.90 5.97 -15.60
CA PRO A 326 2.73 6.15 -16.79
C PRO A 326 2.35 5.24 -17.95
#